data_2a3dba9d619877eb15a36d10afcb4a67
#
_entry.id   2a3dba9d619877eb15a36d10afcb4a67
#
_cell.length_a   1.000
_cell.length_b   1.000
_cell.length_c   1.000
_cell.angle_alpha   90.00
_cell.angle_beta   90.00
_cell.angle_gamma   90.00
#
_symmetry.space_group_name_H-M   'P 1'
#
loop_
_entity.id
_entity.type
_entity.pdbx_description
1 polymer ?
#
loop_
_entity_poly.entity_id
_entity_poly.type
_entity_poly.pdbx_seq_one_letter_code
_entity_poly.pdbx_strand_id
1 'polypeptide(L)'
;MTRQIIAGIILSAIACCAQDGPQSTLACEVANNTSGSPRYRGSKANAPPGNVSKLPIRSLLYPGSQTRIYTRYMPWFGDSHHRDIGYRSDDRQQVARQVADMISRGISGVIVDWYGPNSGSKHESTVLLMHEAERQNFEFGISEDAGSLAECQKRGCNVTEQLTSDLRYAAEHFESSPAYVRFDGRPAVFFFGLEKYSIDWRRERRSLPLKPLFFFRNSGAFNNPDGDGGYAWIAPETASPADPMAMQYLDRFYSKAQSSNKIAMGSAYKGFDDSDASWGKGRIIDQQCGQTWLATLSQAGRFYSSRRQLPALIIPTWNDYEEGTEIETGIDNCVNLQASVTDERLTWTLSGPKNTVDHYVVLAQHGRQWTQAAELPSETRSIPLSQLSDQPETSALCVEAVGRPSMLNHFSGPVQYSAGRSLKP
;
A
#
# COMPACT_ATOMS: atom_id res chain seq x y z
N MET A 1 48.66 40.18 8.17
CA MET A 1 48.79 38.81 7.62
C MET A 1 47.51 38.06 7.92
N THR A 2 46.59 38.13 6.99
CA THR A 2 45.22 37.58 7.13
C THR A 2 45.16 36.27 6.34
N ARG A 3 44.98 35.14 7.02
CA ARG A 3 44.76 33.83 6.37
C ARG A 3 43.27 33.62 6.19
N GLN A 4 42.83 33.59 4.95
CA GLN A 4 41.51 33.10 4.55
C GLN A 4 41.50 31.57 4.60
N ILE A 5 40.54 31.03 5.34
CA ILE A 5 40.22 29.60 5.34
C ILE A 5 39.09 29.42 4.33
N ILE A 6 39.35 28.74 3.22
CA ILE A 6 38.36 28.31 2.24
C ILE A 6 37.78 26.99 2.76
N ALA A 7 36.52 27.01 3.18
CA ALA A 7 35.76 25.81 3.49
C ALA A 7 35.21 25.22 2.19
N GLY A 8 35.81 24.11 1.76
CA GLY A 8 35.29 23.32 0.66
C GLY A 8 34.07 22.54 1.08
N ILE A 9 32.92 22.86 0.49
CA ILE A 9 31.68 22.05 0.60
C ILE A 9 31.85 20.87 -0.33
N ILE A 10 32.03 19.68 0.22
CA ILE A 10 31.94 18.40 -0.52
C ILE A 10 30.47 18.08 -0.62
N LEU A 11 29.84 18.34 -1.78
CA LEU A 11 28.56 17.76 -2.16
C LEU A 11 28.79 16.27 -2.45
N SER A 12 28.47 15.43 -1.49
CA SER A 12 28.30 14.00 -1.75
C SER A 12 27.00 13.81 -2.51
N ALA A 13 27.08 13.68 -3.82
CA ALA A 13 26.01 13.16 -4.64
C ALA A 13 25.79 11.70 -4.24
N ILE A 14 24.74 11.43 -3.46
CA ILE A 14 24.21 10.08 -3.29
C ILE A 14 23.56 9.74 -4.63
N ALA A 15 24.31 9.05 -5.49
CA ALA A 15 23.75 8.36 -6.64
C ALA A 15 22.81 7.29 -6.08
N CYS A 16 21.49 7.57 -6.15
CA CYS A 16 20.46 6.58 -5.96
C CYS A 16 20.62 5.61 -7.14
N CYS A 17 21.29 4.47 -6.92
CA CYS A 17 21.30 3.36 -7.85
C CYS A 17 19.89 2.82 -7.95
N ALA A 18 19.12 3.32 -8.91
CA ALA A 18 17.97 2.60 -9.43
C ALA A 18 18.51 1.29 -9.99
N GLN A 19 18.37 0.22 -9.21
CA GLN A 19 18.53 -1.13 -9.72
C GLN A 19 17.26 -1.51 -10.48
N ASP A 20 17.08 -0.95 -11.67
CA ASP A 20 16.18 -1.52 -12.66
C ASP A 20 16.87 -2.77 -13.23
N GLY A 21 16.71 -3.85 -12.45
CA GLY A 21 17.17 -5.19 -12.81
C GLY A 21 16.22 -5.85 -13.82
N PRO A 22 16.42 -7.11 -14.16
CA PRO A 22 15.88 -7.85 -15.30
C PRO A 22 14.36 -8.02 -15.39
N GLN A 23 13.57 -7.28 -14.63
CA GLN A 23 12.11 -7.39 -14.57
C GLN A 23 11.38 -6.71 -15.75
N SER A 24 11.93 -5.62 -16.30
CA SER A 24 11.34 -4.96 -17.49
C SER A 24 11.46 -5.78 -18.76
N THR A 25 12.47 -6.64 -18.85
CA THR A 25 12.72 -7.53 -20.00
C THR A 25 11.61 -8.57 -20.18
N LEU A 26 11.09 -9.13 -19.09
CA LEU A 26 10.04 -10.14 -19.13
C LEU A 26 8.65 -9.53 -19.40
N ALA A 27 8.41 -8.28 -19.00
CA ALA A 27 7.09 -7.68 -19.06
C ALA A 27 6.64 -7.38 -20.50
N CYS A 28 7.51 -6.84 -21.36
CA CYS A 28 7.18 -6.62 -22.78
C CYS A 28 7.00 -7.94 -23.57
N GLU A 29 7.65 -9.01 -23.15
CA GLU A 29 7.55 -10.33 -23.80
C GLU A 29 6.34 -11.14 -23.34
N VAL A 30 5.86 -10.92 -22.10
CA VAL A 30 4.77 -11.70 -21.46
C VAL A 30 3.41 -10.99 -21.56
N ALA A 31 3.35 -9.77 -22.09
CA ALA A 31 2.24 -8.83 -22.01
C ALA A 31 0.95 -9.22 -22.76
N ASN A 32 0.47 -10.43 -22.73
CA ASN A 32 -0.78 -10.75 -23.46
C ASN A 32 -1.81 -11.63 -22.76
N ASN A 33 -1.79 -11.83 -21.45
CA ASN A 33 -2.77 -12.73 -20.82
C ASN A 33 -3.24 -12.38 -19.41
N THR A 34 -3.74 -11.17 -19.19
CA THR A 34 -4.60 -10.96 -18.02
C THR A 34 -5.72 -9.97 -18.31
N SER A 35 -6.70 -10.39 -19.12
CA SER A 35 -8.04 -9.82 -19.01
C SER A 35 -8.67 -10.39 -17.73
N GLY A 36 -8.31 -9.84 -16.58
CA GLY A 36 -8.88 -10.21 -15.29
C GLY A 36 -10.33 -9.77 -15.22
N SER A 37 -11.19 -10.64 -14.73
CA SER A 37 -12.55 -10.29 -14.35
C SER A 37 -12.52 -9.10 -13.37
N PRO A 38 -13.41 -8.10 -13.50
CA PRO A 38 -13.49 -6.96 -12.58
C PRO A 38 -13.85 -7.34 -11.14
N ARG A 39 -14.18 -8.60 -10.90
CA ARG A 39 -14.40 -9.13 -9.54
C ARG A 39 -13.08 -9.57 -8.96
N TYR A 40 -12.67 -8.83 -7.94
CA TYR A 40 -11.48 -9.14 -7.18
C TYR A 40 -11.69 -10.42 -6.38
N ARG A 41 -11.24 -11.52 -6.95
CA ARG A 41 -11.06 -12.77 -6.19
C ARG A 41 -9.58 -12.92 -5.97
N GLY A 42 -9.17 -12.87 -4.71
CA GLY A 42 -7.79 -12.93 -4.31
C GLY A 42 -6.98 -13.91 -5.14
N SER A 43 -5.93 -13.45 -5.74
CA SER A 43 -5.00 -14.26 -6.51
C SER A 43 -4.32 -15.26 -5.59
N LYS A 44 -4.21 -16.52 -6.01
CA LYS A 44 -3.39 -17.51 -5.32
C LYS A 44 -1.90 -17.22 -5.47
N ALA A 45 -1.55 -16.43 -6.44
CA ALA A 45 -0.17 -16.15 -6.76
C ALA A 45 0.20 -14.81 -6.19
N ASN A 46 1.13 -14.84 -5.30
CA ASN A 46 1.99 -13.72 -5.05
C ASN A 46 2.82 -13.49 -6.30
N ALA A 47 2.19 -12.93 -7.34
CA ALA A 47 2.96 -12.52 -8.50
C ALA A 47 4.10 -11.63 -8.00
N PRO A 48 5.33 -11.80 -8.49
CA PRO A 48 6.38 -10.87 -8.17
C PRO A 48 5.84 -9.45 -8.39
N PRO A 49 6.06 -8.51 -7.47
CA PRO A 49 5.49 -7.14 -7.55
C PRO A 49 6.04 -6.32 -8.74
N GLY A 50 6.66 -6.97 -9.70
CA GLY A 50 7.37 -6.36 -10.82
C GLY A 50 6.52 -5.50 -11.74
N ASN A 51 5.20 -5.65 -11.69
CA ASN A 51 4.29 -4.94 -12.58
C ASN A 51 3.36 -3.97 -11.85
N VAL A 52 3.68 -3.61 -10.62
CA VAL A 52 2.90 -2.66 -9.81
C VAL A 52 3.61 -1.31 -9.80
N SER A 53 2.86 -0.25 -10.06
CA SER A 53 3.38 1.13 -10.00
C SER A 53 4.00 1.44 -8.65
N LYS A 54 5.24 1.94 -8.67
CA LYS A 54 6.03 2.36 -7.50
C LYS A 54 5.90 3.87 -7.22
N LEU A 55 4.95 4.53 -7.83
CA LEU A 55 4.67 5.93 -7.53
C LEU A 55 4.17 6.06 -6.09
N PRO A 56 4.55 7.15 -5.38
CA PRO A 56 4.16 7.33 -3.99
C PRO A 56 2.65 7.49 -3.82
N ILE A 57 2.01 6.65 -3.00
CA ILE A 57 0.55 6.68 -2.74
C ILE A 57 0.09 8.06 -2.27
N ARG A 58 0.91 8.77 -1.50
CA ARG A 58 0.61 10.11 -0.99
C ARG A 58 0.29 11.13 -2.07
N SER A 59 0.78 10.94 -3.32
CA SER A 59 0.49 11.82 -4.45
C SER A 59 -1.00 11.83 -4.84
N LEU A 60 -1.77 10.84 -4.42
CA LEU A 60 -3.21 10.74 -4.69
C LEU A 60 -4.09 11.47 -3.67
N LEU A 61 -3.54 12.01 -2.57
CA LEU A 61 -4.32 12.67 -1.53
C LEU A 61 -4.73 14.09 -1.97
N TYR A 62 -3.98 15.06 -1.58
CA TYR A 62 -4.18 16.47 -1.90
C TYR A 62 -2.83 17.17 -2.09
N PRO A 63 -2.77 18.26 -2.86
CA PRO A 63 -1.51 18.98 -3.10
C PRO A 63 -0.82 19.40 -1.81
N GLY A 64 0.48 19.10 -1.70
CA GLY A 64 1.30 19.42 -0.51
C GLY A 64 1.03 18.53 0.71
N SER A 65 0.39 17.37 0.54
CA SER A 65 0.16 16.41 1.62
C SER A 65 1.48 15.92 2.23
N GLN A 66 1.55 15.96 3.56
CA GLN A 66 2.62 15.37 4.39
C GLN A 66 2.12 14.16 5.20
N THR A 67 0.92 13.68 4.88
CA THR A 67 0.28 12.55 5.55
C THR A 67 1.18 11.32 5.55
N ARG A 68 1.41 10.72 6.70
CA ARG A 68 2.09 9.42 6.80
C ARG A 68 1.14 8.32 6.35
N ILE A 69 1.60 7.44 5.47
CA ILE A 69 0.80 6.33 4.93
C ILE A 69 1.20 5.05 5.65
N TYR A 70 0.24 4.41 6.28
CA TYR A 70 0.40 3.10 6.88
C TYR A 70 -0.45 2.07 6.17
N THR A 71 -0.07 0.81 6.28
CA THR A 71 -0.92 -0.30 5.85
C THR A 71 -1.11 -1.30 6.99
N ARG A 72 -2.27 -1.94 7.04
CA ARG A 72 -2.50 -3.07 7.94
C ARG A 72 -1.86 -4.32 7.36
N TYR A 73 -1.21 -5.12 8.20
CA TYR A 73 -0.54 -6.35 7.82
C TYR A 73 -1.15 -7.54 8.56
N MET A 74 -1.50 -8.57 7.80
CA MET A 74 -2.01 -9.84 8.32
C MET A 74 -0.86 -10.83 8.49
N PRO A 75 -0.53 -11.26 9.74
CA PRO A 75 0.66 -12.05 10.01
C PRO A 75 0.42 -13.56 9.97
N TRP A 76 -0.67 -14.03 9.41
CA TRP A 76 -1.16 -15.39 9.60
C TRP A 76 -0.97 -16.34 8.40
N PHE A 77 -0.48 -15.89 7.24
CA PHE A 77 -0.33 -16.75 6.09
C PHE A 77 0.79 -17.81 6.30
N GLY A 78 0.47 -19.03 5.88
CA GLY A 78 1.24 -20.24 6.22
C GLY A 78 0.67 -21.03 7.40
N ASP A 79 -0.35 -20.51 8.09
CA ASP A 79 -1.19 -21.26 9.03
C ASP A 79 -2.29 -22.01 8.22
N SER A 80 -2.58 -23.27 8.62
CA SER A 80 -3.55 -24.13 7.94
C SER A 80 -4.99 -23.66 8.03
N HIS A 81 -5.30 -22.71 8.91
CA HIS A 81 -6.64 -22.11 9.06
C HIS A 81 -6.88 -20.94 8.09
N HIS A 82 -5.85 -20.51 7.39
CA HIS A 82 -5.88 -19.41 6.44
C HIS A 82 -5.59 -19.90 5.02
N ARG A 83 -5.97 -19.07 4.05
CA ARG A 83 -5.76 -19.33 2.64
C ARG A 83 -4.28 -19.54 2.32
N ASP A 84 -3.96 -20.55 1.51
CA ASP A 84 -2.63 -20.66 0.92
C ASP A 84 -2.47 -19.63 -0.22
N ILE A 85 -1.60 -18.68 -0.01
CA ILE A 85 -1.29 -17.59 -0.95
C ILE A 85 0.11 -17.72 -1.55
N GLY A 86 0.78 -18.87 -1.33
CA GLY A 86 2.08 -19.20 -1.90
C GLY A 86 3.27 -18.69 -1.09
N TYR A 87 3.05 -18.11 0.10
CA TYR A 87 4.14 -17.77 1.04
C TYR A 87 3.72 -17.93 2.51
N ARG A 88 4.71 -17.87 3.39
CA ARG A 88 4.54 -17.84 4.85
C ARG A 88 4.88 -16.45 5.37
N SER A 89 4.05 -15.93 6.26
CA SER A 89 4.28 -14.62 6.90
C SER A 89 5.47 -14.63 7.87
N ASP A 90 5.88 -15.80 8.35
CA ASP A 90 7.04 -16.00 9.22
C ASP A 90 8.34 -16.30 8.44
N ASP A 91 8.35 -16.12 7.11
CA ASP A 91 9.57 -16.19 6.29
C ASP A 91 10.28 -14.83 6.28
N ARG A 92 11.49 -14.79 6.84
CA ARG A 92 12.33 -13.58 6.90
C ARG A 92 12.56 -12.93 5.54
N GLN A 93 12.79 -13.73 4.49
CA GLN A 93 13.05 -13.19 3.16
C GLN A 93 11.78 -12.59 2.55
N GLN A 94 10.64 -13.20 2.80
CA GLN A 94 9.34 -12.67 2.36
C GLN A 94 9.04 -11.35 3.06
N VAL A 95 9.22 -11.27 4.37
CA VAL A 95 9.05 -10.03 5.15
C VAL A 95 9.96 -8.92 4.62
N ALA A 96 11.23 -9.22 4.36
CA ALA A 96 12.18 -8.25 3.82
C ALA A 96 11.75 -7.72 2.44
N ARG A 97 11.27 -8.58 1.55
CA ARG A 97 10.74 -8.17 0.23
C ARG A 97 9.50 -7.30 0.37
N GLN A 98 8.58 -7.66 1.26
CA GLN A 98 7.33 -6.90 1.48
C GLN A 98 7.61 -5.51 2.05
N VAL A 99 8.52 -5.38 3.04
CA VAL A 99 8.91 -4.08 3.58
C VAL A 99 9.56 -3.21 2.51
N ALA A 100 10.49 -3.77 1.72
CA ALA A 100 11.11 -3.04 0.61
C ALA A 100 10.08 -2.59 -0.43
N ASP A 101 9.08 -3.44 -0.74
CA ASP A 101 8.00 -3.09 -1.66
C ASP A 101 7.09 -1.98 -1.09
N MET A 102 6.70 -2.04 0.18
CA MET A 102 5.95 -0.98 0.86
C MET A 102 6.69 0.36 0.78
N ILE A 103 7.99 0.37 1.09
CA ILE A 103 8.84 1.57 0.99
C ILE A 103 8.85 2.12 -0.43
N SER A 104 8.99 1.26 -1.44
CA SER A 104 9.02 1.67 -2.85
C SER A 104 7.74 2.36 -3.32
N ARG A 105 6.60 2.13 -2.65
CA ARG A 105 5.30 2.76 -2.91
C ARG A 105 5.02 3.97 -2.01
N GLY A 106 6.01 4.42 -1.24
CA GLY A 106 5.90 5.57 -0.35
C GLY A 106 5.06 5.31 0.90
N ILE A 107 4.92 4.07 1.31
CA ILE A 107 4.32 3.67 2.59
C ILE A 107 5.34 3.98 3.69
N SER A 108 4.89 4.63 4.76
CA SER A 108 5.74 5.06 5.88
C SER A 108 5.95 3.97 6.92
N GLY A 109 4.99 3.07 7.05
CA GLY A 109 5.03 2.03 8.07
C GLY A 109 3.90 1.02 7.98
N VAL A 110 3.96 0.02 8.86
CA VAL A 110 3.00 -1.07 8.95
C VAL A 110 2.38 -1.14 10.33
N ILE A 111 1.07 -1.41 10.40
CA ILE A 111 0.35 -1.73 11.64
C ILE A 111 -0.04 -3.19 11.57
N VAL A 112 0.60 -4.03 12.38
CA VAL A 112 0.39 -5.47 12.37
C VAL A 112 -0.88 -5.84 13.12
N ASP A 113 -1.67 -6.73 12.58
CA ASP A 113 -2.82 -7.34 13.26
C ASP A 113 -2.30 -8.36 14.27
N TRP A 114 -2.16 -7.95 15.54
CA TRP A 114 -1.44 -8.73 16.53
C TRP A 114 -2.39 -9.48 17.48
N TYR A 115 -2.02 -10.73 17.78
CA TYR A 115 -2.82 -11.68 18.56
C TYR A 115 -2.16 -12.06 19.88
N GLY A 116 -1.32 -11.17 20.44
CA GLY A 116 -0.58 -11.44 21.69
C GLY A 116 0.68 -12.30 21.49
N PRO A 117 1.54 -12.38 22.52
CA PRO A 117 2.85 -13.03 22.43
C PRO A 117 2.78 -14.56 22.29
N ASN A 118 1.63 -15.17 22.64
CA ASN A 118 1.45 -16.61 22.60
C ASN A 118 0.76 -17.11 21.31
N SER A 119 0.73 -16.30 20.24
CA SER A 119 0.04 -16.63 18.99
C SER A 119 0.90 -17.39 17.96
N GLY A 120 2.04 -17.96 18.39
CA GLY A 120 2.89 -18.79 17.53
C GLY A 120 3.44 -18.00 16.32
N SER A 121 3.29 -18.56 15.12
CA SER A 121 3.80 -17.94 13.87
C SER A 121 3.32 -16.51 13.63
N LYS A 122 2.13 -16.13 14.12
CA LYS A 122 1.63 -14.75 14.03
C LYS A 122 2.50 -13.78 14.84
N HIS A 123 2.90 -14.21 16.05
CA HIS A 123 3.82 -13.43 16.87
C HIS A 123 5.23 -13.40 16.25
N GLU A 124 5.73 -14.53 15.75
CA GLU A 124 7.03 -14.62 15.07
C GLU A 124 7.09 -13.69 13.87
N SER A 125 6.04 -13.66 13.04
CA SER A 125 5.91 -12.71 11.92
C SER A 125 5.96 -11.26 12.37
N THR A 126 5.31 -10.94 13.51
CA THR A 126 5.30 -9.60 14.09
C THR A 126 6.70 -9.16 14.52
N VAL A 127 7.45 -10.05 15.17
CA VAL A 127 8.85 -9.79 15.58
C VAL A 127 9.76 -9.62 14.37
N LEU A 128 9.60 -10.45 13.34
CA LEU A 128 10.36 -10.31 12.09
C LEU A 128 10.10 -8.96 11.40
N LEU A 129 8.83 -8.52 11.36
CA LEU A 129 8.47 -7.21 10.80
C LEU A 129 9.11 -6.06 11.59
N MET A 130 9.11 -6.12 12.93
CA MET A 130 9.77 -5.11 13.76
C MET A 130 11.27 -5.01 13.41
N HIS A 131 11.99 -6.13 13.40
CA HIS A 131 13.42 -6.14 13.10
C HIS A 131 13.71 -5.66 11.67
N GLU A 132 12.85 -6.00 10.72
CA GLU A 132 13.02 -5.56 9.35
C GLU A 132 12.71 -4.06 9.20
N ALA A 133 11.72 -3.54 9.93
CA ALA A 133 11.41 -2.12 10.00
C ALA A 133 12.60 -1.32 10.57
N GLU A 134 13.23 -1.79 11.66
CA GLU A 134 14.45 -1.19 12.20
C GLU A 134 15.57 -1.15 11.16
N ARG A 135 15.79 -2.26 10.46
CA ARG A 135 16.86 -2.39 9.46
C ARG A 135 16.68 -1.46 8.26
N GLN A 136 15.43 -1.22 7.82
CA GLN A 136 15.12 -0.43 6.64
C GLN A 136 14.66 1.00 6.94
N ASN A 137 14.72 1.46 8.20
CA ASN A 137 14.22 2.76 8.63
C ASN A 137 12.75 2.96 8.24
N PHE A 138 11.93 1.97 8.55
CA PHE A 138 10.50 1.89 8.28
C PHE A 138 9.74 1.86 9.61
N GLU A 139 8.53 2.43 9.68
CA GLU A 139 7.78 2.44 10.93
C GLU A 139 6.99 1.14 11.13
N PHE A 140 6.86 0.71 12.39
CA PHE A 140 6.17 -0.49 12.82
C PHE A 140 5.26 -0.19 14.01
N GLY A 141 4.06 -0.73 14.03
CA GLY A 141 3.14 -0.64 15.17
C GLY A 141 2.27 -1.88 15.25
N ILE A 142 1.56 -2.03 16.37
CA ILE A 142 0.63 -3.14 16.56
C ILE A 142 -0.81 -2.66 16.67
N SER A 143 -1.73 -3.53 16.26
CA SER A 143 -3.14 -3.45 16.58
C SER A 143 -3.55 -4.70 17.31
N GLU A 144 -3.93 -4.57 18.57
CA GLU A 144 -4.48 -5.67 19.36
C GLU A 144 -5.82 -6.09 18.76
N ASP A 145 -5.92 -7.33 18.34
CA ASP A 145 -7.13 -7.89 17.73
C ASP A 145 -8.00 -8.63 18.77
N ALA A 146 -9.29 -8.42 18.66
CA ALA A 146 -10.28 -9.08 19.52
C ALA A 146 -10.26 -10.62 19.41
N GLY A 147 -9.65 -11.17 18.38
CA GLY A 147 -9.49 -12.62 18.20
C GLY A 147 -8.65 -13.25 19.30
N SER A 148 -7.56 -12.59 19.75
CA SER A 148 -6.73 -13.07 20.86
C SER A 148 -7.54 -13.19 22.15
N LEU A 149 -8.35 -12.19 22.43
CA LEU A 149 -9.22 -12.14 23.61
C LEU A 149 -10.39 -13.13 23.53
N ALA A 150 -10.90 -13.40 22.32
CA ALA A 150 -11.93 -14.40 22.11
C ALA A 150 -11.41 -15.81 22.39
N GLU A 151 -10.18 -16.13 22.01
CA GLU A 151 -9.56 -17.40 22.34
C GLU A 151 -9.31 -17.56 23.85
N CYS A 152 -8.90 -16.48 24.52
CA CYS A 152 -8.83 -16.45 25.99
C CYS A 152 -10.19 -16.74 26.62
N GLN A 153 -11.26 -16.05 26.16
CA GLN A 153 -12.62 -16.22 26.67
C GLN A 153 -13.13 -17.67 26.49
N LYS A 154 -12.89 -18.30 25.34
CA LYS A 154 -13.26 -19.71 25.10
C LYS A 154 -12.59 -20.67 26.09
N ARG A 155 -11.38 -20.36 26.54
CA ARG A 155 -10.63 -21.13 27.55
C ARG A 155 -10.99 -20.77 28.99
N GLY A 156 -11.93 -19.84 29.20
CA GLY A 156 -12.39 -19.41 30.52
C GLY A 156 -11.43 -18.46 31.26
N CYS A 157 -10.48 -17.84 30.55
CA CYS A 157 -9.59 -16.86 31.16
C CYS A 157 -10.23 -15.45 31.23
N ASN A 158 -9.65 -14.59 32.09
CA ASN A 158 -10.09 -13.21 32.24
C ASN A 158 -9.57 -12.35 31.07
N VAL A 159 -10.48 -11.86 30.25
CA VAL A 159 -10.18 -11.04 29.07
C VAL A 159 -9.40 -9.77 29.40
N THR A 160 -9.74 -9.09 30.51
CA THR A 160 -9.04 -7.87 30.93
C THR A 160 -7.61 -8.16 31.37
N GLU A 161 -7.41 -9.24 32.13
CA GLU A 161 -6.05 -9.66 32.53
C GLU A 161 -5.20 -10.07 31.32
N GLN A 162 -5.79 -10.77 30.35
CA GLN A 162 -5.11 -11.11 29.11
C GLN A 162 -4.69 -9.84 28.37
N LEU A 163 -5.61 -8.90 28.14
CA LEU A 163 -5.29 -7.62 27.50
C LEU A 163 -4.18 -6.87 28.22
N THR A 164 -4.26 -6.78 29.57
CA THR A 164 -3.22 -6.13 30.38
C THR A 164 -1.86 -6.79 30.17
N SER A 165 -1.82 -8.14 30.11
CA SER A 165 -0.60 -8.92 29.88
C SER A 165 -0.03 -8.62 28.48
N ASP A 166 -0.87 -8.64 27.46
CA ASP A 166 -0.48 -8.40 26.07
C ASP A 166 0.06 -6.97 25.88
N LEU A 167 -0.63 -5.97 26.41
CA LEU A 167 -0.17 -4.57 26.35
C LEU A 167 1.14 -4.33 27.11
N ARG A 168 1.37 -5.02 28.24
CA ARG A 168 2.66 -4.95 28.95
C ARG A 168 3.77 -5.57 28.12
N TYR A 169 3.52 -6.74 27.54
CA TYR A 169 4.47 -7.35 26.63
C TYR A 169 4.82 -6.39 25.46
N ALA A 170 3.82 -5.78 24.84
CA ALA A 170 4.04 -4.81 23.77
C ALA A 170 4.87 -3.60 24.22
N ALA A 171 4.61 -3.07 25.42
CA ALA A 171 5.36 -1.96 25.99
C ALA A 171 6.84 -2.31 26.25
N GLU A 172 7.11 -3.54 26.67
CA GLU A 172 8.47 -4.02 26.99
C GLU A 172 9.26 -4.38 25.73
N HIS A 173 8.61 -4.99 24.73
CA HIS A 173 9.30 -5.60 23.59
C HIS A 173 9.18 -4.84 22.29
N PHE A 174 8.11 -4.06 22.08
CA PHE A 174 7.85 -3.35 20.83
C PHE A 174 7.97 -1.83 20.94
N GLU A 175 7.33 -1.23 21.95
CA GLU A 175 7.24 0.23 22.04
C GLU A 175 8.60 0.92 22.32
N SER A 176 9.60 0.17 22.80
CA SER A 176 10.97 0.67 22.98
C SER A 176 11.76 0.75 21.67
N SER A 177 11.34 0.05 20.63
CA SER A 177 11.99 0.07 19.31
C SER A 177 12.02 1.49 18.72
N PRO A 178 13.13 1.91 18.12
CA PRO A 178 13.21 3.18 17.41
C PRO A 178 12.29 3.24 16.18
N ALA A 179 11.91 2.08 15.63
CA ALA A 179 10.98 1.96 14.51
C ALA A 179 9.50 2.03 14.93
N TYR A 180 9.20 2.00 16.26
CA TYR A 180 7.81 1.96 16.68
C TYR A 180 7.06 3.25 16.36
N VAL A 181 5.84 3.11 15.83
CA VAL A 181 4.97 4.22 15.43
C VAL A 181 4.71 5.16 16.62
N ARG A 182 5.00 6.44 16.43
CA ARG A 182 4.81 7.48 17.45
C ARG A 182 4.07 8.67 16.87
N PHE A 183 3.24 9.27 17.73
CA PHE A 183 2.68 10.59 17.51
C PHE A 183 3.08 11.48 18.69
N ASP A 184 3.61 12.65 18.40
CA ASP A 184 4.11 13.58 19.44
C ASP A 184 5.08 12.91 20.44
N GLY A 185 5.95 12.02 19.93
CA GLY A 185 6.93 11.26 20.71
C GLY A 185 6.38 10.09 21.53
N ARG A 186 5.07 9.90 21.61
CA ARG A 186 4.43 8.80 22.35
C ARG A 186 4.12 7.62 21.42
N PRO A 187 4.37 6.37 21.87
CA PRO A 187 4.00 5.18 21.10
C PRO A 187 2.48 5.10 20.91
N ALA A 188 2.05 4.53 19.80
CA ALA A 188 0.64 4.35 19.47
C ALA A 188 0.25 2.88 19.45
N VAL A 189 -0.84 2.53 20.14
CA VAL A 189 -1.45 1.20 20.11
C VAL A 189 -2.84 1.32 19.50
N PHE A 190 -3.14 0.42 18.56
CA PHE A 190 -4.42 0.36 17.87
C PHE A 190 -5.25 -0.80 18.41
N PHE A 191 -6.58 -0.67 18.40
CA PHE A 191 -7.49 -1.69 18.89
C PHE A 191 -8.52 -2.05 17.81
N PHE A 192 -8.67 -3.34 17.53
CA PHE A 192 -9.60 -3.83 16.52
C PHE A 192 -10.61 -4.82 17.13
N GLY A 193 -11.90 -4.48 17.05
CA GLY A 193 -12.98 -5.36 17.48
C GLY A 193 -13.16 -5.49 19.00
N LEU A 194 -12.48 -4.66 19.81
CA LEU A 194 -12.54 -4.72 21.28
C LEU A 194 -13.80 -4.06 21.85
N GLU A 195 -14.63 -3.45 21.04
CA GLU A 195 -15.85 -2.73 21.47
C GLU A 195 -16.89 -3.65 22.13
N LYS A 196 -16.77 -4.96 21.91
CA LYS A 196 -17.61 -5.98 22.53
C LYS A 196 -17.28 -6.31 23.98
N TYR A 197 -16.12 -5.83 24.47
CA TYR A 197 -15.65 -6.09 25.83
C TYR A 197 -15.79 -4.84 26.72
N SER A 198 -16.14 -5.06 28.00
CA SER A 198 -16.16 -3.98 29.00
C SER A 198 -14.74 -3.83 29.59
N ILE A 199 -13.98 -2.85 29.13
CA ILE A 199 -12.60 -2.60 29.51
C ILE A 199 -12.48 -1.24 30.20
N ASP A 200 -11.82 -1.19 31.35
CA ASP A 200 -11.41 0.08 31.99
C ASP A 200 -10.12 0.59 31.37
N TRP A 201 -10.24 1.32 30.25
CA TRP A 201 -9.12 1.84 29.48
C TRP A 201 -8.22 2.79 30.27
N ARG A 202 -8.75 3.51 31.28
CA ARG A 202 -7.94 4.36 32.16
C ARG A 202 -7.04 3.54 33.06
N ARG A 203 -7.55 2.42 33.58
CA ARG A 203 -6.78 1.48 34.39
C ARG A 203 -5.69 0.86 33.53
N GLU A 204 -6.03 0.38 32.30
CA GLU A 204 -5.07 -0.22 31.37
C GLU A 204 -3.92 0.77 31.08
N ARG A 205 -4.23 1.99 30.65
CA ARG A 205 -3.20 3.00 30.37
C ARG A 205 -2.31 3.31 31.59
N ARG A 206 -2.89 3.41 32.81
CA ARG A 206 -2.09 3.66 34.02
C ARG A 206 -1.12 2.54 34.35
N SER A 207 -1.42 1.30 33.95
CA SER A 207 -0.58 0.13 34.20
C SER A 207 0.64 0.05 33.27
N LEU A 208 0.67 0.84 32.19
CA LEU A 208 1.72 0.78 31.16
C LEU A 208 2.81 1.83 31.39
N PRO A 209 4.10 1.46 31.22
CA PRO A 209 5.23 2.32 31.55
C PRO A 209 5.33 3.57 30.66
N LEU A 210 5.09 3.45 29.35
CA LEU A 210 5.25 4.52 28.37
C LEU A 210 3.98 5.32 28.10
N LYS A 211 2.85 4.96 28.75
CA LYS A 211 1.53 5.58 28.57
C LYS A 211 1.21 5.83 27.09
N PRO A 212 1.07 4.76 26.30
CA PRO A 212 0.86 4.87 24.86
C PRO A 212 -0.41 5.64 24.52
N LEU A 213 -0.45 6.15 23.29
CA LEU A 213 -1.66 6.72 22.71
C LEU A 213 -2.59 5.58 22.27
N PHE A 214 -3.85 5.63 22.67
CA PHE A 214 -4.86 4.64 22.33
C PHE A 214 -5.69 5.11 21.13
N PHE A 215 -5.65 4.31 20.05
CA PHE A 215 -6.40 4.54 18.84
C PHE A 215 -7.54 3.54 18.69
N PHE A 216 -8.77 4.04 18.64
CA PHE A 216 -9.96 3.22 18.44
C PHE A 216 -10.51 3.35 17.01
N ARG A 217 -11.20 2.31 16.58
CA ARG A 217 -11.77 2.25 15.24
C ARG A 217 -13.02 3.11 15.08
N ASN A 218 -13.22 3.64 13.88
CA ASN A 218 -14.40 4.39 13.43
C ASN A 218 -14.58 5.77 14.09
N SER A 219 -15.58 6.51 13.63
CA SER A 219 -15.86 7.88 14.08
C SER A 219 -16.27 7.98 15.56
N GLY A 220 -16.73 6.87 16.16
CA GLY A 220 -17.02 6.77 17.59
C GLY A 220 -15.81 7.02 18.49
N ALA A 221 -14.60 6.75 17.99
CA ALA A 221 -13.33 7.01 18.68
C ALA A 221 -13.17 8.46 19.13
N PHE A 222 -13.70 9.41 18.38
CA PHE A 222 -13.60 10.83 18.71
C PHE A 222 -14.46 11.25 19.90
N ASN A 223 -15.46 10.44 20.25
CA ASN A 223 -16.28 10.64 21.44
C ASN A 223 -15.79 9.81 22.65
N ASN A 224 -14.87 8.85 22.45
CA ASN A 224 -14.37 8.00 23.53
C ASN A 224 -13.46 8.81 24.47
N PRO A 225 -13.81 9.03 25.76
CA PRO A 225 -13.00 9.85 26.67
C PRO A 225 -11.62 9.27 26.94
N ASP A 226 -11.44 7.98 26.72
CA ASP A 226 -10.19 7.27 26.97
C ASP A 226 -9.33 7.07 25.70
N GLY A 227 -9.78 7.53 24.53
CA GLY A 227 -9.03 7.51 23.29
C GLY A 227 -8.24 8.79 23.04
N ASP A 228 -7.03 8.66 22.51
CA ASP A 228 -6.19 9.77 22.05
C ASP A 228 -6.38 10.02 20.55
N GLY A 229 -6.78 8.99 19.81
CA GLY A 229 -7.01 9.05 18.39
C GLY A 229 -8.10 8.11 17.88
N GLY A 230 -8.48 8.34 16.65
CA GLY A 230 -9.38 7.47 15.90
C GLY A 230 -8.81 7.13 14.53
N TYR A 231 -9.05 5.90 14.07
CA TYR A 231 -8.71 5.51 12.72
C TYR A 231 -9.94 5.01 11.95
N ALA A 232 -10.02 5.38 10.69
CA ALA A 232 -11.02 4.82 9.79
C ALA A 232 -10.60 3.41 9.36
N TRP A 233 -11.59 2.62 8.96
CA TRP A 233 -11.39 1.29 8.40
C TRP A 233 -12.10 1.19 7.05
N ILE A 234 -12.65 0.05 6.75
CA ILE A 234 -13.57 -0.20 5.66
C ILE A 234 -14.91 -0.63 6.28
N ALA A 235 -16.02 -0.19 5.72
CA ALA A 235 -17.37 -0.45 6.25
C ALA A 235 -18.28 -1.02 5.16
N PRO A 236 -18.03 -2.28 4.71
CA PRO A 236 -18.77 -2.86 3.60
C PRO A 236 -20.27 -3.03 3.89
N GLU A 237 -20.65 -3.11 5.17
CA GLU A 237 -22.05 -3.13 5.60
C GLU A 237 -22.81 -1.82 5.33
N THR A 238 -22.10 -0.72 5.04
CA THR A 238 -22.70 0.57 4.70
C THR A 238 -22.79 0.82 3.20
N ALA A 239 -22.19 -0.06 2.38
CA ALA A 239 -22.28 0.03 0.93
C ALA A 239 -23.73 -0.19 0.47
N SER A 240 -24.14 0.58 -0.53
CA SER A 240 -25.49 0.51 -1.09
C SER A 240 -25.47 0.93 -2.57
N PRO A 241 -26.55 0.70 -3.32
CA PRO A 241 -26.62 1.17 -4.71
C PRO A 241 -26.41 2.70 -4.86
N ALA A 242 -26.77 3.48 -3.84
CA ALA A 242 -26.56 4.93 -3.82
C ALA A 242 -25.14 5.34 -3.34
N ASP A 243 -24.43 4.45 -2.67
CA ASP A 243 -23.07 4.64 -2.18
C ASP A 243 -22.28 3.32 -2.27
N PRO A 244 -21.97 2.85 -3.49
CA PRO A 244 -21.38 1.53 -3.70
C PRO A 244 -19.95 1.41 -3.18
N MET A 245 -19.28 2.54 -2.94
CA MET A 245 -17.92 2.61 -2.39
C MET A 245 -17.90 2.89 -0.89
N ALA A 246 -19.05 2.95 -0.19
CA ALA A 246 -19.16 3.32 1.22
C ALA A 246 -18.52 4.68 1.57
N MET A 247 -18.57 5.66 0.67
CA MET A 247 -17.95 6.97 0.83
C MET A 247 -18.55 7.79 1.98
N GLN A 248 -19.85 7.63 2.26
CA GLN A 248 -20.51 8.29 3.39
C GLN A 248 -19.93 7.88 4.75
N TYR A 249 -19.38 6.66 4.84
CA TYR A 249 -18.65 6.25 6.04
C TYR A 249 -17.40 7.11 6.25
N LEU A 250 -16.60 7.33 5.21
CA LEU A 250 -15.43 8.20 5.26
C LEU A 250 -15.81 9.66 5.54
N ASP A 251 -16.87 10.16 4.91
CA ASP A 251 -17.39 11.52 5.18
C ASP A 251 -17.74 11.72 6.65
N ARG A 252 -18.46 10.77 7.25
CA ARG A 252 -18.80 10.82 8.69
C ARG A 252 -17.55 10.77 9.56
N PHE A 253 -16.57 9.93 9.21
CA PHE A 253 -15.31 9.84 9.94
C PHE A 253 -14.56 11.17 9.91
N TYR A 254 -14.31 11.72 8.72
CA TYR A 254 -13.56 12.97 8.57
C TYR A 254 -14.30 14.17 9.18
N SER A 255 -15.62 14.26 9.04
CA SER A 255 -16.42 15.32 9.67
C SER A 255 -16.30 15.29 11.18
N LYS A 256 -16.35 14.10 11.80
CA LYS A 256 -16.17 13.94 13.24
C LYS A 256 -14.75 14.27 13.69
N ALA A 257 -13.74 13.84 12.92
CA ALA A 257 -12.34 14.15 13.17
C ALA A 257 -12.08 15.67 13.16
N GLN A 258 -12.70 16.39 12.21
CA GLN A 258 -12.59 17.85 12.08
C GLN A 258 -13.13 18.62 13.29
N SER A 259 -14.12 18.08 13.98
CA SER A 259 -14.73 18.67 15.19
C SER A 259 -14.10 18.15 16.48
N SER A 260 -13.02 17.40 16.40
CA SER A 260 -12.28 16.83 17.54
C SER A 260 -10.85 17.38 17.59
N ASN A 261 -10.26 17.39 18.79
CA ASN A 261 -8.84 17.65 19.00
C ASN A 261 -7.98 16.38 19.05
N LYS A 262 -8.57 15.21 18.78
CA LYS A 262 -7.87 13.93 18.79
C LYS A 262 -7.17 13.67 17.46
N ILE A 263 -6.17 12.80 17.50
CA ILE A 263 -5.40 12.43 16.31
C ILE A 263 -6.30 11.60 15.37
N ALA A 264 -6.38 12.03 14.11
CA ALA A 264 -7.12 11.31 13.09
C ALA A 264 -6.17 10.54 12.17
N MET A 265 -6.48 9.26 11.96
CA MET A 265 -5.89 8.44 10.90
C MET A 265 -7.00 8.07 9.91
N GLY A 266 -6.96 8.67 8.72
CA GLY A 266 -7.92 8.40 7.66
C GLY A 266 -7.80 6.98 7.10
N SER A 267 -8.61 6.64 6.10
CA SER A 267 -8.50 5.36 5.41
C SER A 267 -8.69 5.52 3.91
N ALA A 268 -8.09 4.60 3.15
CA ALA A 268 -8.36 4.40 1.73
C ALA A 268 -8.26 2.92 1.40
N TYR A 269 -9.14 2.45 0.53
CA TYR A 269 -9.25 1.04 0.15
C TYR A 269 -9.54 0.91 -1.34
N LYS A 270 -9.10 -0.21 -1.92
CA LYS A 270 -9.35 -0.53 -3.34
C LYS A 270 -10.72 -1.16 -3.59
N GLY A 271 -11.26 -1.81 -2.59
CA GLY A 271 -12.47 -2.62 -2.59
C GLY A 271 -12.48 -3.55 -1.39
N PHE A 272 -13.48 -4.43 -1.33
CA PHE A 272 -13.66 -5.42 -0.28
C PHE A 272 -14.49 -6.59 -0.81
N ASP A 273 -14.11 -7.83 -0.51
CA ASP A 273 -14.91 -9.03 -0.81
C ASP A 273 -14.57 -10.13 0.19
N ASP A 274 -15.45 -10.36 1.16
CA ASP A 274 -15.29 -11.40 2.18
C ASP A 274 -16.00 -12.72 1.84
N SER A 275 -16.35 -12.93 0.57
CA SER A 275 -17.08 -14.13 0.14
C SER A 275 -16.30 -15.43 0.35
N ASP A 276 -14.96 -15.35 0.30
CA ASP A 276 -14.05 -16.49 0.45
C ASP A 276 -13.51 -16.64 1.88
N ALA A 277 -13.76 -15.67 2.78
CA ALA A 277 -13.35 -15.74 4.16
C ALA A 277 -14.24 -16.70 4.98
N SER A 278 -13.67 -17.51 5.84
CA SER A 278 -14.45 -18.44 6.70
C SER A 278 -15.40 -17.72 7.68
N TRP A 279 -15.11 -16.46 7.99
CA TRP A 279 -15.91 -15.54 8.80
C TRP A 279 -16.74 -14.56 7.94
N GLY A 280 -16.63 -14.65 6.62
CA GLY A 280 -17.24 -13.74 5.67
C GLY A 280 -18.77 -13.81 5.67
N LYS A 281 -19.39 -12.75 5.16
CA LYS A 281 -20.84 -12.60 5.03
C LYS A 281 -21.27 -12.32 3.59
N GLY A 282 -20.36 -12.46 2.63
CA GLY A 282 -20.59 -12.16 1.22
C GLY A 282 -20.79 -10.66 0.96
N ARG A 283 -20.13 -9.79 1.74
CA ARG A 283 -20.17 -8.34 1.56
C ARG A 283 -19.17 -7.94 0.49
N ILE A 284 -19.56 -7.03 -0.38
CA ILE A 284 -18.73 -6.59 -1.51
C ILE A 284 -18.73 -5.07 -1.61
N ILE A 285 -17.55 -4.47 -1.74
CA ILE A 285 -17.31 -3.16 -2.33
C ILE A 285 -16.47 -3.40 -3.57
N ASP A 286 -17.02 -3.17 -4.75
CA ASP A 286 -16.33 -3.39 -6.02
C ASP A 286 -15.17 -2.41 -6.19
N GLN A 287 -14.02 -2.89 -6.65
CA GLN A 287 -12.86 -2.04 -6.94
C GLN A 287 -13.04 -1.15 -8.17
N GLN A 288 -13.99 -1.46 -9.07
CA GLN A 288 -14.37 -0.68 -10.24
C GLN A 288 -13.17 -0.27 -11.10
N CYS A 289 -12.31 -1.26 -11.43
CA CYS A 289 -11.09 -1.00 -12.19
C CYS A 289 -10.23 0.14 -11.58
N GLY A 290 -10.06 0.13 -10.26
CA GLY A 290 -9.26 1.10 -9.52
C GLY A 290 -9.96 2.42 -9.18
N GLN A 291 -11.23 2.64 -9.60
CA GLN A 291 -11.94 3.89 -9.29
C GLN A 291 -12.22 4.03 -7.79
N THR A 292 -12.53 2.93 -7.09
CA THR A 292 -12.73 2.93 -5.63
C THR A 292 -11.46 3.38 -4.90
N TRP A 293 -10.29 2.93 -5.35
CA TRP A 293 -8.99 3.37 -4.81
C TRP A 293 -8.76 4.88 -4.97
N LEU A 294 -8.97 5.40 -6.19
CA LEU A 294 -8.81 6.83 -6.46
C LEU A 294 -9.81 7.67 -5.67
N ALA A 295 -11.05 7.24 -5.60
CA ALA A 295 -12.11 7.96 -4.89
C ALA A 295 -11.82 8.04 -3.37
N THR A 296 -11.47 6.91 -2.74
CA THR A 296 -11.25 6.87 -1.29
C THR A 296 -10.01 7.66 -0.87
N LEU A 297 -8.93 7.67 -1.68
CA LEU A 297 -7.76 8.51 -1.43
C LEU A 297 -8.06 10.00 -1.59
N SER A 298 -8.75 10.37 -2.67
CA SER A 298 -9.10 11.78 -2.92
C SER A 298 -10.08 12.35 -1.90
N GLN A 299 -10.86 11.50 -1.21
CA GLN A 299 -11.85 11.92 -0.22
C GLN A 299 -11.25 12.75 0.91
N ALA A 300 -10.03 12.42 1.35
CA ALA A 300 -9.32 13.19 2.37
C ALA A 300 -9.15 14.67 1.98
N GLY A 301 -8.98 14.97 0.70
CA GLY A 301 -8.81 16.33 0.17
C GLY A 301 -10.03 17.24 0.32
N ARG A 302 -11.23 16.69 0.61
CA ARG A 302 -12.42 17.48 0.94
C ARG A 302 -12.38 18.06 2.34
N PHE A 303 -11.55 17.50 3.23
CA PHE A 303 -11.48 17.82 4.66
C PHE A 303 -10.12 18.38 5.06
N TYR A 304 -9.06 18.04 4.33
CA TYR A 304 -7.67 18.39 4.64
C TYR A 304 -6.99 19.06 3.45
N SER A 305 -5.90 19.75 3.72
CA SER A 305 -5.14 20.51 2.72
C SER A 305 -3.69 20.71 3.19
N SER A 306 -2.85 21.35 2.37
CA SER A 306 -1.48 21.72 2.76
C SER A 306 -1.41 22.57 4.04
N ARG A 307 -2.47 23.35 4.36
CA ARG A 307 -2.55 24.16 5.59
C ARG A 307 -3.11 23.42 6.78
N ARG A 308 -3.87 22.36 6.57
CA ARG A 308 -4.48 21.51 7.59
C ARG A 308 -4.23 20.06 7.22
N GLN A 309 -3.11 19.53 7.65
CA GLN A 309 -2.67 18.19 7.31
C GLN A 309 -3.50 17.10 8.01
N LEU A 310 -3.80 16.03 7.29
CA LEU A 310 -4.21 14.76 7.91
C LEU A 310 -2.95 14.11 8.49
N PRO A 311 -2.87 13.82 9.80
CA PRO A 311 -1.66 13.28 10.41
C PRO A 311 -1.21 11.95 9.80
N ALA A 312 -2.16 11.05 9.56
CA ALA A 312 -1.89 9.73 9.00
C ALA A 312 -3.09 9.18 8.24
N LEU A 313 -2.84 8.17 7.39
CA LEU A 313 -3.84 7.38 6.68
C LEU A 313 -3.44 5.92 6.76
N ILE A 314 -4.40 5.03 7.01
CA ILE A 314 -4.20 3.58 6.99
C ILE A 314 -4.86 2.98 5.75
N ILE A 315 -4.18 2.03 5.13
CA ILE A 315 -4.69 1.22 4.03
C ILE A 315 -5.07 -0.14 4.61
N PRO A 316 -6.33 -0.49 4.67
CA PRO A 316 -6.77 -1.85 4.91
C PRO A 316 -6.90 -2.58 3.56
N THR A 317 -5.93 -3.43 3.17
CA THR A 317 -4.76 -3.94 3.88
C THR A 317 -3.55 -4.07 2.94
N TRP A 318 -2.38 -4.47 3.46
CA TRP A 318 -1.27 -4.89 2.59
C TRP A 318 -1.59 -6.23 1.92
N ASN A 319 -2.00 -7.23 2.71
CA ASN A 319 -2.02 -8.63 2.31
C ASN A 319 -3.26 -9.43 2.79
N ASP A 320 -4.40 -8.82 3.05
CA ASP A 320 -5.61 -9.60 3.35
C ASP A 320 -6.29 -10.08 2.07
N TYR A 321 -5.87 -11.27 1.63
CA TYR A 321 -6.43 -11.97 0.47
C TYR A 321 -7.76 -12.66 0.76
N GLU A 322 -8.16 -12.75 2.03
CA GLU A 322 -9.43 -13.37 2.43
C GLU A 322 -10.58 -12.37 2.42
N GLU A 323 -10.27 -11.09 2.68
CA GLU A 323 -11.23 -9.99 2.54
C GLU A 323 -11.06 -9.19 1.22
N GLY A 324 -10.15 -9.62 0.32
CA GLY A 324 -9.92 -8.99 -0.98
C GLY A 324 -9.46 -7.54 -0.90
N THR A 325 -8.85 -7.14 0.22
CA THR A 325 -8.42 -5.76 0.47
C THR A 325 -6.95 -5.52 0.20
N GLU A 326 -6.19 -6.57 -0.08
CA GLU A 326 -4.75 -6.52 -0.29
C GLU A 326 -4.35 -5.61 -1.45
N ILE A 327 -3.25 -4.85 -1.27
CA ILE A 327 -2.63 -4.06 -2.34
C ILE A 327 -1.27 -4.61 -2.75
N GLU A 328 -0.77 -5.66 -2.11
CA GLU A 328 0.53 -6.26 -2.35
C GLU A 328 0.74 -6.61 -3.83
N THR A 329 -0.23 -7.30 -4.44
CA THR A 329 -0.19 -7.72 -5.84
C THR A 329 -0.62 -6.67 -6.84
N GLY A 330 -0.90 -5.44 -6.36
CA GLY A 330 -1.37 -4.34 -7.18
C GLY A 330 -2.88 -4.34 -7.41
N ILE A 331 -3.37 -3.22 -7.92
CA ILE A 331 -4.79 -2.98 -8.20
C ILE A 331 -4.99 -3.05 -9.71
N ASP A 332 -5.82 -3.97 -10.18
CA ASP A 332 -6.17 -4.05 -11.60
C ASP A 332 -7.02 -2.82 -12.00
N ASN A 333 -6.50 -2.05 -12.93
CA ASN A 333 -7.16 -0.88 -13.48
C ASN A 333 -7.85 -1.18 -14.83
N CYS A 334 -7.95 -2.44 -15.23
CA CYS A 334 -8.64 -2.91 -16.44
C CYS A 334 -8.19 -2.21 -17.73
N VAL A 335 -6.95 -1.74 -17.77
CA VAL A 335 -6.39 -1.08 -18.94
C VAL A 335 -5.87 -2.10 -19.94
N ASN A 336 -6.13 -1.88 -21.20
CA ASN A 336 -5.50 -2.63 -22.30
C ASN A 336 -4.80 -1.66 -23.24
N LEU A 337 -3.56 -1.97 -23.59
CA LEU A 337 -2.67 -1.16 -24.39
C LEU A 337 -2.23 -1.91 -25.63
N GLN A 338 -2.33 -1.27 -26.79
CA GLN A 338 -1.85 -1.80 -28.07
C GLN A 338 -1.02 -0.74 -28.76
N ALA A 339 0.12 -1.13 -29.34
CA ALA A 339 0.99 -0.22 -30.09
C ALA A 339 1.25 -0.73 -31.51
N SER A 340 1.59 0.19 -32.38
CA SER A 340 1.99 -0.08 -33.77
C SER A 340 2.96 0.99 -34.25
N VAL A 341 3.76 0.64 -35.25
CA VAL A 341 4.62 1.59 -35.96
C VAL A 341 4.05 1.81 -37.36
N THR A 342 3.72 3.06 -37.67
CA THR A 342 3.24 3.51 -38.98
C THR A 342 3.80 4.90 -39.26
N ASP A 343 4.13 5.18 -40.51
CA ASP A 343 4.56 6.50 -40.98
C ASP A 343 5.66 7.14 -40.12
N GLU A 344 6.70 6.36 -39.81
CA GLU A 344 7.83 6.77 -38.94
C GLU A 344 7.42 7.26 -37.54
N ARG A 345 6.29 6.77 -37.05
CA ARG A 345 5.79 7.05 -35.69
C ARG A 345 5.44 5.76 -34.96
N LEU A 346 5.78 5.68 -33.68
CA LEU A 346 5.18 4.76 -32.74
C LEU A 346 3.86 5.37 -32.27
N THR A 347 2.76 4.64 -32.45
CA THR A 347 1.41 5.04 -32.01
C THR A 347 0.82 3.98 -31.10
N TRP A 348 -0.04 4.38 -30.18
CA TRP A 348 -0.74 3.41 -29.31
C TRP A 348 -2.17 3.83 -28.99
N THR A 349 -2.96 2.81 -28.74
CA THR A 349 -4.35 2.96 -28.26
C THR A 349 -4.48 2.40 -26.85
N LEU A 350 -5.29 3.05 -26.04
CA LEU A 350 -5.61 2.65 -24.68
C LEU A 350 -7.12 2.47 -24.56
N SER A 351 -7.55 1.30 -24.12
CA SER A 351 -8.91 1.04 -23.67
C SER A 351 -8.95 0.87 -22.15
N GLY A 352 -10.11 1.12 -21.52
CA GLY A 352 -10.24 1.15 -20.06
C GLY A 352 -10.18 2.56 -19.46
N PRO A 353 -10.17 2.67 -18.12
CA PRO A 353 -10.20 3.95 -17.41
C PRO A 353 -8.89 4.76 -17.57
N LYS A 354 -8.90 5.77 -18.42
CA LYS A 354 -7.69 6.58 -18.71
C LYS A 354 -7.13 7.32 -17.49
N ASN A 355 -7.96 7.68 -16.52
CA ASN A 355 -7.57 8.37 -15.29
C ASN A 355 -6.77 7.51 -14.32
N THR A 356 -6.64 6.21 -14.60
CA THR A 356 -5.82 5.26 -13.83
C THR A 356 -4.39 5.12 -14.35
N VAL A 357 -4.08 5.74 -15.49
CA VAL A 357 -2.73 5.83 -16.06
C VAL A 357 -2.10 7.15 -15.65
N ASP A 358 -0.86 7.10 -15.18
CA ASP A 358 -0.09 8.28 -14.77
C ASP A 358 0.70 8.86 -15.91
N HIS A 359 1.49 8.04 -16.59
CA HIS A 359 2.32 8.41 -17.74
C HIS A 359 2.61 7.18 -18.61
N TYR A 360 3.32 7.38 -19.72
CA TYR A 360 3.81 6.32 -20.59
C TYR A 360 5.33 6.28 -20.58
N VAL A 361 5.88 5.08 -20.63
CA VAL A 361 7.29 4.81 -20.89
C VAL A 361 7.42 4.06 -22.19
N VAL A 362 8.29 4.53 -23.07
CA VAL A 362 8.67 3.79 -24.27
C VAL A 362 9.98 3.07 -24.00
N LEU A 363 9.97 1.77 -24.20
CA LEU A 363 11.12 0.89 -24.07
C LEU A 363 11.63 0.50 -25.44
N ALA A 364 12.95 0.51 -25.61
CA ALA A 364 13.64 0.06 -26.83
C ALA A 364 14.47 -1.18 -26.54
N GLN A 365 14.39 -2.19 -27.42
CA GLN A 365 15.15 -3.42 -27.31
C GLN A 365 16.47 -3.33 -28.04
N HIS A 366 17.57 -3.57 -27.31
CA HIS A 366 18.93 -3.66 -27.81
C HIS A 366 19.48 -5.08 -27.53
N GLY A 367 19.49 -5.92 -28.52
CA GLY A 367 19.83 -7.33 -28.35
C GLY A 367 18.81 -8.03 -27.45
N ARG A 368 19.20 -8.37 -26.19
CA ARG A 368 18.32 -8.99 -25.19
C ARG A 368 17.88 -8.03 -24.09
N GLN A 369 18.30 -6.79 -24.14
CA GLN A 369 18.03 -5.81 -23.08
C GLN A 369 17.00 -4.79 -23.55
N TRP A 370 16.08 -4.43 -22.65
CA TRP A 370 15.15 -3.33 -22.81
C TRP A 370 15.64 -2.13 -22.01
N THR A 371 15.67 -0.97 -22.64
CA THR A 371 16.05 0.30 -21.99
C THR A 371 14.98 1.35 -22.23
N GLN A 372 14.83 2.26 -21.30
CA GLN A 372 13.92 3.39 -21.45
C GLN A 372 14.43 4.33 -22.55
N ALA A 373 13.59 4.54 -23.57
CA ALA A 373 13.87 5.45 -24.67
C ALA A 373 13.17 6.80 -24.52
N ALA A 374 11.98 6.81 -23.88
CA ALA A 374 11.24 8.06 -23.62
C ALA A 374 10.28 7.87 -22.43
N GLU A 375 9.96 8.99 -21.77
CA GLU A 375 8.86 9.12 -20.82
C GLU A 375 7.92 10.23 -21.30
N LEU A 376 6.61 9.97 -21.30
CA LEU A 376 5.62 10.79 -21.98
C LEU A 376 4.37 10.98 -21.13
N PRO A 377 3.74 12.18 -21.11
CA PRO A 377 2.51 12.44 -20.36
C PRO A 377 1.37 11.47 -20.73
N SER A 378 0.44 11.27 -19.79
CA SER A 378 -0.72 10.38 -19.93
C SER A 378 -1.63 10.69 -21.14
N GLU A 379 -1.57 11.92 -21.66
CA GLU A 379 -2.36 12.35 -22.83
C GLU A 379 -1.73 11.96 -24.17
N THR A 380 -0.44 11.60 -24.17
CA THR A 380 0.30 11.26 -25.39
C THR A 380 -0.17 9.93 -25.97
N ARG A 381 -0.28 9.85 -27.30
CA ARG A 381 -0.68 8.63 -28.03
C ARG A 381 0.24 8.30 -29.20
N SER A 382 1.27 9.10 -29.44
CA SER A 382 2.27 8.82 -30.46
C SER A 382 3.55 9.60 -30.23
N ILE A 383 4.66 9.07 -30.76
CA ILE A 383 5.97 9.72 -30.78
C ILE A 383 6.66 9.43 -32.11
N PRO A 384 7.34 10.43 -32.75
CA PRO A 384 8.18 10.16 -33.91
C PRO A 384 9.32 9.21 -33.57
N LEU A 385 9.62 8.27 -34.43
CA LEU A 385 10.73 7.33 -34.22
C LEU A 385 12.08 8.05 -34.13
N SER A 386 12.24 9.17 -34.82
CA SER A 386 13.44 10.02 -34.75
C SER A 386 13.70 10.60 -33.35
N GLN A 387 12.74 10.56 -32.44
CA GLN A 387 12.89 11.00 -31.05
C GLN A 387 13.22 9.84 -30.10
N LEU A 388 13.17 8.59 -30.55
CA LEU A 388 13.28 7.42 -29.68
C LEU A 388 14.70 6.83 -29.60
N SER A 389 15.55 7.02 -30.60
CA SER A 389 16.96 6.69 -30.48
C SER A 389 17.79 7.06 -31.70
N ASP A 390 19.03 7.48 -31.46
CA ASP A 390 20.15 7.46 -32.42
C ASP A 390 20.83 6.08 -32.47
N GLN A 391 20.25 5.03 -31.88
CA GLN A 391 20.90 3.70 -31.75
C GLN A 391 20.49 2.81 -32.93
N PRO A 392 21.42 2.50 -33.82
CA PRO A 392 21.15 1.74 -35.07
C PRO A 392 20.75 0.28 -34.84
N GLU A 393 20.79 -0.22 -33.61
CA GLU A 393 20.56 -1.63 -33.24
C GLU A 393 19.22 -1.91 -32.56
N THR A 394 18.30 -0.91 -32.51
CA THR A 394 16.98 -1.15 -31.93
C THR A 394 16.20 -2.15 -32.80
N SER A 395 15.79 -3.28 -32.19
CA SER A 395 15.07 -4.36 -32.87
C SER A 395 13.57 -4.34 -32.63
N ALA A 396 13.13 -3.83 -31.47
CA ALA A 396 11.72 -3.71 -31.12
C ALA A 396 11.47 -2.54 -30.16
N LEU A 397 10.23 -2.06 -30.15
CA LEU A 397 9.73 -1.04 -29.23
C LEU A 397 8.57 -1.60 -28.42
N CYS A 398 8.39 -1.12 -27.21
CA CYS A 398 7.27 -1.47 -26.35
C CYS A 398 6.81 -0.23 -25.61
N VAL A 399 5.51 -0.06 -25.47
CA VAL A 399 4.93 1.02 -24.68
C VAL A 399 4.42 0.44 -23.36
N GLU A 400 4.84 1.03 -22.25
CA GLU A 400 4.30 0.78 -20.92
C GLU A 400 3.35 1.93 -20.53
N ALA A 401 2.14 1.59 -20.14
CA ALA A 401 1.24 2.49 -19.43
C ALA A 401 1.48 2.31 -17.93
N VAL A 402 2.17 3.24 -17.31
CA VAL A 402 2.44 3.23 -15.88
C VAL A 402 1.16 3.59 -15.14
N GLY A 403 0.71 2.68 -14.29
CA GLY A 403 -0.50 2.88 -13.47
C GLY A 403 -0.32 3.97 -12.41
N ARG A 404 -1.41 4.57 -11.97
CA ARG A 404 -1.42 5.40 -10.76
C ARG A 404 -0.89 4.59 -9.57
N PRO A 405 -0.46 5.23 -8.46
CA PRO A 405 0.13 4.55 -7.30
C PRO A 405 -0.59 3.27 -6.89
N SER A 406 0.17 2.18 -6.75
CA SER A 406 -0.28 0.82 -6.43
C SER A 406 -1.18 0.13 -7.47
N MET A 407 -1.41 0.73 -8.63
CA MET A 407 -2.09 0.06 -9.75
C MET A 407 -1.11 -0.74 -10.60
N LEU A 408 -1.63 -1.69 -11.37
CA LEU A 408 -0.84 -2.44 -12.33
C LEU A 408 -0.38 -1.54 -13.48
N ASN A 409 0.84 -1.79 -13.95
CA ASN A 409 1.31 -1.28 -15.23
C ASN A 409 0.86 -2.21 -16.35
N HIS A 410 0.68 -1.69 -17.56
CA HIS A 410 0.28 -2.45 -18.72
C HIS A 410 1.22 -2.20 -19.90
N PHE A 411 1.53 -3.27 -20.64
CA PHE A 411 2.46 -3.23 -21.77
C PHE A 411 1.72 -3.52 -23.07
N SER A 412 2.17 -2.88 -24.15
CA SER A 412 1.60 -3.09 -25.50
C SER A 412 2.02 -4.42 -26.14
N GLY A 413 2.99 -5.12 -25.55
CA GLY A 413 3.78 -6.10 -26.25
C GLY A 413 4.81 -5.47 -27.19
N PRO A 414 5.78 -6.28 -27.68
CA PRO A 414 6.84 -5.79 -28.55
C PRO A 414 6.32 -5.49 -29.97
N VAL A 415 6.66 -4.32 -30.49
CA VAL A 415 6.44 -3.93 -31.87
C VAL A 415 7.77 -3.97 -32.60
N GLN A 416 7.90 -4.80 -33.60
CA GLN A 416 9.13 -4.92 -34.36
C GLN A 416 9.46 -3.62 -35.10
N TYR A 417 10.68 -3.17 -34.99
CA TYR A 417 11.19 -1.98 -35.63
C TYR A 417 12.50 -2.29 -36.34
N SER A 418 12.52 -2.08 -37.64
CA SER A 418 13.76 -2.08 -38.41
C SER A 418 14.11 -0.63 -38.70
N ALA A 419 15.14 -0.08 -38.08
CA ALA A 419 15.70 1.18 -38.51
C ALA A 419 16.00 1.08 -40.01
N GLY A 420 15.28 1.85 -40.82
CA GLY A 420 15.31 1.70 -42.26
C GLY A 420 16.74 1.72 -42.78
N ARG A 421 17.21 0.59 -43.28
CA ARG A 421 18.21 0.63 -44.33
C ARG A 421 17.50 1.28 -45.52
N SER A 422 17.73 2.57 -45.70
CA SER A 422 17.51 3.20 -47.00
C SER A 422 18.23 2.34 -48.02
N LEU A 423 17.50 1.46 -48.73
CA LEU A 423 17.98 0.89 -49.96
C LEU A 423 18.15 2.08 -50.89
N LYS A 424 19.36 2.63 -50.96
CA LYS A 424 19.72 3.50 -52.07
C LYS A 424 19.49 2.73 -53.33
N PRO A 425 18.84 3.32 -54.36
CA PRO A 425 18.61 2.72 -55.61
C PRO A 425 19.90 2.37 -56.34
#